data_461814eacfc943c6a0e71519bc810d65
#
_entry.id   461814eacfc943c6a0e71519bc810d65
#
_cell.length_a   1.000
_cell.length_b   1.000
_cell.length_c   1.000
_cell.angle_alpha   90.00
_cell.angle_beta   90.00
_cell.angle_gamma   90.00
#
_symmetry.space_group_name_H-M   'P 1'
#
loop_
_entity.id
_entity.type
_entity.pdbx_description
1 polymer ?
#
loop_
_entity_poly.entity_id
_entity_poly.type
_entity_poly.pdbx_seq_one_letter_code
_entity_poly.pdbx_strand_id
1 'polypeptide(L)'
;ALTHFIAMILAIIAAMPLLSKAGHDSGHMHISALAVFILSMIGLYAASTIYHTLDISPKINKLLRKIDHMMIFILIAGTYTPVCMIVLGDKTGWTMLTLVWGIAIVGILINALWITCPKWFSSLIYIAMGWVCILAITKILSSMPRAGFMWLLAGGIIYTAGGIIYAMKL
;
A
#
# COMPACT_ATOMS: atom_id res chain seq x y z
N ALA A 1 -15.57 9.65 1.62
CA ALA A 1 -16.17 8.83 0.55
C ALA A 1 -15.83 9.37 -0.84
N LEU A 2 -16.24 10.59 -1.21
CA LEU A 2 -16.08 11.13 -2.57
C LEU A 2 -14.61 11.17 -3.05
N THR A 3 -13.68 11.59 -2.19
CA THR A 3 -12.23 11.66 -2.53
C THR A 3 -11.66 10.29 -2.87
N HIS A 4 -12.00 9.25 -2.12
CA HIS A 4 -11.56 7.88 -2.39
C HIS A 4 -12.23 7.29 -3.63
N PHE A 5 -13.50 7.60 -3.86
CA PHE A 5 -14.16 7.20 -5.09
C PHE A 5 -13.48 7.80 -6.33
N ILE A 6 -13.18 9.11 -6.31
CA ILE A 6 -12.45 9.78 -7.39
C ILE A 6 -11.06 9.15 -7.56
N ALA A 7 -10.34 8.90 -6.46
CA ALA A 7 -9.03 8.27 -6.50
C ALA A 7 -9.07 6.85 -7.09
N MET A 8 -10.12 6.08 -6.79
CA MET A 8 -10.35 4.76 -7.40
C MET A 8 -10.51 4.85 -8.92
N ILE A 9 -11.34 5.79 -9.40
CA ILE A 9 -11.55 5.97 -10.85
C ILE A 9 -10.26 6.40 -11.54
N LEU A 10 -9.52 7.35 -10.95
CA LEU A 10 -8.22 7.77 -11.48
C LEU A 10 -7.20 6.63 -11.52
N ALA A 11 -7.19 5.78 -10.50
CA ALA A 11 -6.33 4.60 -10.47
C ALA A 11 -6.67 3.60 -11.59
N ILE A 12 -7.95 3.36 -11.85
CA ILE A 12 -8.42 2.50 -12.95
C ILE A 12 -8.02 3.09 -14.31
N ILE A 13 -8.20 4.38 -14.51
CA ILE A 13 -7.82 5.06 -15.76
C ILE A 13 -6.31 5.00 -15.97
N ALA A 14 -5.51 5.24 -14.92
CA ALA A 14 -4.05 5.21 -14.98
C ALA A 14 -3.48 3.79 -15.15
N ALA A 15 -4.23 2.75 -14.79
CA ALA A 15 -3.80 1.36 -14.90
C ALA A 15 -3.50 0.95 -16.36
N MET A 16 -4.35 1.34 -17.30
CA MET A 16 -4.22 0.94 -18.70
C MET A 16 -2.91 1.41 -19.35
N PRO A 17 -2.58 2.71 -19.37
CA PRO A 17 -1.32 3.17 -19.98
C PRO A 17 -0.09 2.64 -19.25
N LEU A 18 -0.16 2.47 -17.91
CA LEU A 18 0.96 1.96 -17.13
C LEU A 18 1.26 0.49 -17.44
N LEU A 19 0.23 -0.36 -17.47
CA LEU A 19 0.38 -1.78 -17.78
C LEU A 19 0.72 -2.02 -19.26
N SER A 20 0.15 -1.23 -20.18
CA SER A 20 0.49 -1.30 -21.59
C SER A 20 1.96 -0.98 -21.82
N LYS A 21 2.47 0.09 -21.24
CA LYS A 21 3.89 0.45 -21.31
C LYS A 21 4.79 -0.65 -20.73
N ALA A 22 4.45 -1.21 -19.59
CA ALA A 22 5.20 -2.30 -18.97
C ALA A 22 5.21 -3.56 -19.85
N GLY A 23 4.14 -3.85 -20.56
CA GLY A 23 4.03 -4.99 -21.46
C GLY A 23 4.90 -4.86 -22.70
N HIS A 24 5.06 -3.65 -23.25
CA HIS A 24 5.90 -3.41 -24.41
C HIS A 24 7.40 -3.47 -24.11
N ASP A 25 7.81 -2.92 -22.97
CA ASP A 25 9.23 -2.64 -22.71
C ASP A 25 9.93 -3.66 -21.80
N SER A 26 9.21 -4.47 -21.01
CA SER A 26 9.83 -5.06 -19.82
C SER A 26 9.38 -6.47 -19.42
N GLY A 27 8.43 -7.08 -20.09
CA GLY A 27 8.03 -8.48 -19.88
C GLY A 27 7.09 -8.73 -18.66
N HIS A 28 6.74 -10.01 -18.47
CA HIS A 28 5.69 -10.46 -17.53
C HIS A 28 5.93 -10.07 -16.07
N MET A 29 7.18 -10.01 -15.63
CA MET A 29 7.50 -9.68 -14.24
C MET A 29 7.13 -8.22 -13.89
N HIS A 30 7.35 -7.29 -14.81
CA HIS A 30 6.99 -5.88 -14.61
C HIS A 30 5.47 -5.70 -14.59
N ILE A 31 4.76 -6.38 -15.50
CA ILE A 31 3.30 -6.36 -15.55
C ILE A 31 2.73 -6.89 -14.22
N SER A 32 3.21 -8.04 -13.74
CA SER A 32 2.69 -8.62 -12.50
C SER A 32 2.99 -7.76 -11.28
N ALA A 33 4.19 -7.19 -11.17
CA ALA A 33 4.54 -6.30 -10.07
C ALA A 33 3.68 -5.03 -10.04
N LEU A 34 3.47 -4.40 -11.19
CA LEU A 34 2.63 -3.22 -11.32
C LEU A 34 1.15 -3.55 -11.13
N ALA A 35 0.68 -4.71 -11.61
CA ALA A 35 -0.68 -5.17 -11.40
C ALA A 35 -1.00 -5.35 -9.91
N VAL A 36 -0.09 -5.96 -9.13
CA VAL A 36 -0.25 -6.09 -7.68
C VAL A 36 -0.40 -4.71 -7.02
N PHE A 37 0.46 -3.74 -7.37
CA PHE A 37 0.36 -2.38 -6.87
C PHE A 37 -0.98 -1.72 -7.21
N ILE A 38 -1.37 -1.74 -8.50
CA ILE A 38 -2.60 -1.12 -8.97
C ILE A 38 -3.83 -1.75 -8.33
N LEU A 39 -3.90 -3.09 -8.28
CA LEU A 39 -5.02 -3.80 -7.68
C LEU A 39 -5.12 -3.53 -6.17
N SER A 40 -4.00 -3.42 -5.46
CA SER A 40 -3.99 -3.06 -4.04
C SER A 40 -4.51 -1.63 -3.81
N MET A 41 -4.16 -0.70 -4.69
CA MET A 41 -4.61 0.69 -4.63
C MET A 41 -6.12 0.82 -4.95
N ILE A 42 -6.58 0.18 -6.01
CA ILE A 42 -8.01 0.14 -6.36
C ILE A 42 -8.81 -0.53 -5.23
N GLY A 43 -8.30 -1.65 -4.70
CA GLY A 43 -8.95 -2.38 -3.61
C GLY A 43 -9.10 -1.55 -2.34
N LEU A 44 -8.05 -0.80 -1.94
CA LEU A 44 -8.14 0.11 -0.79
C LEU A 44 -9.19 1.19 -1.03
N TYR A 45 -9.13 1.88 -2.17
CA TYR A 45 -10.07 2.97 -2.45
C TYR A 45 -11.51 2.47 -2.59
N ALA A 46 -11.72 1.28 -3.16
CA ALA A 46 -13.03 0.64 -3.21
C ALA A 46 -13.54 0.30 -1.81
N ALA A 47 -12.75 -0.39 -0.99
CA ALA A 47 -13.13 -0.75 0.38
C ALA A 47 -13.48 0.49 1.21
N SER A 48 -12.65 1.53 1.13
CA SER A 48 -12.88 2.78 1.84
C SER A 48 -14.11 3.53 1.34
N THR A 49 -14.34 3.56 0.03
CA THR A 49 -15.55 4.16 -0.54
C THR A 49 -16.79 3.44 -0.06
N ILE A 50 -16.81 2.11 -0.10
CA ILE A 50 -17.91 1.27 0.36
C ILE A 50 -18.19 1.51 1.84
N TYR A 51 -17.15 1.45 2.68
CA TYR A 51 -17.29 1.66 4.12
C TYR A 51 -17.87 3.04 4.48
N HIS A 52 -17.44 4.10 3.78
CA HIS A 52 -17.87 5.47 4.06
C HIS A 52 -19.17 5.90 3.36
N THR A 53 -19.70 5.07 2.46
CA THR A 53 -20.93 5.37 1.70
C THR A 53 -22.12 4.54 2.19
N LEU A 54 -21.87 3.27 2.58
CA LEU A 54 -22.92 2.36 2.97
C LEU A 54 -23.12 2.37 4.50
N ASP A 55 -24.36 2.59 4.91
CA ASP A 55 -24.83 2.39 6.29
C ASP A 55 -25.95 1.34 6.27
N ILE A 56 -25.59 0.07 6.49
CA ILE A 56 -26.51 -1.06 6.32
C ILE A 56 -26.98 -1.59 7.69
N SER A 57 -26.03 -1.95 8.55
CA SER A 57 -26.30 -2.41 9.91
C SER A 57 -25.02 -2.35 10.76
N PRO A 58 -25.12 -2.26 12.10
CA PRO A 58 -23.96 -2.19 12.98
C PRO A 58 -22.96 -3.33 12.77
N LYS A 59 -23.45 -4.53 12.48
CA LYS A 59 -22.60 -5.72 12.23
C LYS A 59 -21.84 -5.60 10.90
N ILE A 60 -22.54 -5.19 9.83
CA ILE A 60 -21.95 -5.04 8.49
C ILE A 60 -20.98 -3.85 8.49
N ASN A 61 -21.36 -2.72 9.07
CA ASN A 61 -20.51 -1.54 9.16
C ASN A 61 -19.19 -1.83 9.91
N LYS A 62 -19.25 -2.65 10.97
CA LYS A 62 -18.05 -3.11 11.68
C LYS A 62 -17.15 -3.99 10.79
N LEU A 63 -17.73 -4.86 9.96
CA LEU A 63 -16.99 -5.67 9.00
C LEU A 63 -16.34 -4.81 7.91
N LEU A 64 -17.10 -3.90 7.31
CA LEU A 64 -16.60 -2.98 6.27
C LEU A 64 -15.44 -2.14 6.79
N ARG A 65 -15.55 -1.61 8.02
CA ARG A 65 -14.46 -0.89 8.68
C ARG A 65 -13.20 -1.75 8.85
N LYS A 66 -13.35 -3.02 9.24
CA LYS A 66 -12.21 -3.93 9.35
C LYS A 66 -11.52 -4.15 8.00
N ILE A 67 -12.32 -4.39 6.95
CA ILE A 67 -11.81 -4.57 5.59
C ILE A 67 -11.05 -3.32 5.13
N ASP A 68 -11.62 -2.13 5.30
CA ASP A 68 -10.98 -0.86 4.99
C ASP A 68 -9.59 -0.74 5.65
N HIS A 69 -9.49 -1.03 6.95
CA HIS A 69 -8.20 -0.99 7.66
C HIS A 69 -7.22 -2.09 7.22
N MET A 70 -7.70 -3.30 6.92
CA MET A 70 -6.83 -4.38 6.42
C MET A 70 -6.26 -4.07 5.04
N MET A 71 -7.00 -3.36 4.19
CA MET A 71 -6.53 -2.95 2.87
C MET A 71 -5.34 -2.00 2.92
N ILE A 72 -5.12 -1.28 4.02
CA ILE A 72 -3.92 -0.43 4.20
C ILE A 72 -2.66 -1.29 4.19
N PHE A 73 -2.63 -2.44 4.87
CA PHE A 73 -1.49 -3.36 4.84
C PHE A 73 -1.22 -3.87 3.42
N ILE A 74 -2.29 -4.23 2.70
CA ILE A 74 -2.21 -4.72 1.32
C ILE A 74 -1.66 -3.64 0.40
N LEU A 75 -2.10 -2.37 0.55
CA LEU A 75 -1.58 -1.28 -0.25
C LEU A 75 -0.10 -1.01 0.05
N ILE A 76 0.32 -1.00 1.32
CA ILE A 76 1.73 -0.80 1.66
C ILE A 76 2.59 -1.90 1.02
N ALA A 77 2.22 -3.18 1.19
CA ALA A 77 2.94 -4.29 0.58
C ALA A 77 2.90 -4.23 -0.96
N GLY A 78 1.77 -3.82 -1.52
CA GLY A 78 1.60 -3.60 -2.95
C GLY A 78 2.51 -2.52 -3.52
N THR A 79 2.75 -1.42 -2.79
CA THR A 79 3.68 -0.36 -3.21
C THR A 79 5.14 -0.82 -3.18
N TYR A 80 5.51 -1.71 -2.26
CA TYR A 80 6.84 -2.33 -2.23
C TYR A 80 7.08 -3.28 -3.38
N THR A 81 6.04 -3.93 -3.89
CA THR A 81 6.18 -4.99 -4.90
C THR A 81 6.95 -4.54 -6.14
N PRO A 82 6.61 -3.44 -6.84
CA PRO A 82 7.40 -2.99 -7.98
C PRO A 82 8.80 -2.50 -7.59
N VAL A 83 8.98 -1.86 -6.43
CA VAL A 83 10.31 -1.44 -5.98
C VAL A 83 11.21 -2.66 -5.74
N CYS A 84 10.71 -3.68 -5.09
CA CYS A 84 11.47 -4.90 -4.80
C CYS A 84 11.74 -5.74 -6.04
N MET A 85 10.76 -5.92 -6.92
CA MET A 85 10.87 -6.80 -8.07
C MET A 85 11.54 -6.14 -9.28
N ILE A 86 11.31 -4.83 -9.49
CA ILE A 86 11.79 -4.11 -10.68
C ILE A 86 13.05 -3.32 -10.37
N VAL A 87 13.05 -2.50 -9.32
CA VAL A 87 14.17 -1.59 -9.01
C VAL A 87 15.33 -2.36 -8.38
N LEU A 88 15.08 -3.19 -7.40
CA LEU A 88 16.09 -4.00 -6.74
C LEU A 88 16.39 -5.28 -7.53
N GLY A 89 15.38 -6.02 -7.95
CA GLY A 89 15.45 -7.16 -8.87
C GLY A 89 16.30 -8.36 -8.45
N ASP A 90 16.89 -8.34 -7.25
CA ASP A 90 17.86 -9.31 -6.76
C ASP A 90 17.45 -9.94 -5.42
N LYS A 91 18.39 -10.67 -4.79
CA LYS A 91 18.16 -11.30 -3.48
C LYS A 91 17.69 -10.31 -2.41
N THR A 92 18.20 -9.07 -2.41
CA THR A 92 17.76 -8.02 -1.47
C THR A 92 16.30 -7.66 -1.70
N GLY A 93 15.90 -7.47 -2.96
CA GLY A 93 14.52 -7.19 -3.34
C GLY A 93 13.56 -8.30 -2.89
N TRP A 94 13.89 -9.56 -3.16
CA TRP A 94 13.07 -10.69 -2.74
C TRP A 94 12.99 -10.83 -1.21
N THR A 95 14.09 -10.61 -0.49
CA THR A 95 14.10 -10.63 0.98
C THR A 95 13.20 -9.53 1.55
N MET A 96 13.29 -8.31 1.01
CA MET A 96 12.42 -7.21 1.43
C MET A 96 10.95 -7.46 1.10
N LEU A 97 10.67 -7.99 -0.09
CA LEU A 97 9.31 -8.33 -0.50
C LEU A 97 8.68 -9.34 0.46
N THR A 98 9.41 -10.41 0.78
CA THR A 98 8.97 -11.44 1.73
C THR A 98 8.75 -10.85 3.13
N LEU A 99 9.65 -9.99 3.60
CA LEU A 99 9.53 -9.32 4.90
C LEU A 99 8.28 -8.44 4.95
N VAL A 100 8.07 -7.59 3.96
CA VAL A 100 6.95 -6.65 3.93
C VAL A 100 5.61 -7.36 3.80
N TRP A 101 5.49 -8.36 2.92
CA TRP A 101 4.28 -9.16 2.82
C TRP A 101 4.04 -10.01 4.08
N GLY A 102 5.10 -10.51 4.72
CA GLY A 102 5.00 -11.19 6.00
C GLY A 102 4.42 -10.29 7.10
N ILE A 103 4.93 -9.06 7.23
CA ILE A 103 4.39 -8.06 8.17
C ILE A 103 2.93 -7.73 7.83
N ALA A 104 2.61 -7.58 6.53
CA ALA A 104 1.24 -7.30 6.10
C ALA A 104 0.27 -8.41 6.51
N ILE A 105 0.62 -9.68 6.28
CA ILE A 105 -0.20 -10.83 6.67
C ILE A 105 -0.42 -10.84 8.19
N VAL A 106 0.64 -10.68 8.98
CA VAL A 106 0.55 -10.63 10.45
C VAL A 106 -0.34 -9.45 10.89
N GLY A 107 -0.16 -8.26 10.31
CA GLY A 107 -0.98 -7.09 10.60
C GLY A 107 -2.45 -7.29 10.26
N ILE A 108 -2.76 -7.92 9.13
CA ILE A 108 -4.12 -8.29 8.74
C ILE A 108 -4.73 -9.27 9.75
N LEU A 109 -3.99 -10.30 10.15
CA LEU A 109 -4.46 -11.26 11.15
C LEU A 109 -4.74 -10.60 12.50
N ILE A 110 -3.85 -9.71 12.96
CA ILE A 110 -4.06 -8.94 14.19
C ILE A 110 -5.35 -8.11 14.08
N ASN A 111 -5.55 -7.36 12.99
CA ASN A 111 -6.76 -6.56 12.80
C ASN A 111 -8.04 -7.40 12.64
N ALA A 112 -7.93 -8.57 12.04
CA ALA A 112 -9.07 -9.49 11.89
C ALA A 112 -9.49 -10.08 13.24
N LEU A 113 -8.54 -10.51 14.06
CA LEU A 113 -8.78 -11.24 15.31
C LEU A 113 -8.97 -10.31 16.51
N TRP A 114 -8.22 -9.20 16.57
CA TRP A 114 -8.31 -8.25 17.67
C TRP A 114 -9.40 -7.20 17.45
N ILE A 115 -10.58 -7.46 18.02
CA ILE A 115 -11.80 -6.66 17.80
C ILE A 115 -11.67 -5.21 18.27
N THR A 116 -10.85 -4.96 19.30
CA THR A 116 -10.66 -3.66 19.96
C THR A 116 -9.27 -3.06 19.74
N CYS A 117 -8.57 -3.48 18.67
CA CYS A 117 -7.23 -2.99 18.37
C CYS A 117 -7.20 -1.43 18.35
N PRO A 118 -6.38 -0.79 19.19
CA PRO A 118 -6.35 0.67 19.26
C PRO A 118 -5.73 1.24 17.97
N LYS A 119 -6.26 2.39 17.51
CA LYS A 119 -5.82 3.04 16.26
C LYS A 119 -4.32 3.34 16.26
N TRP A 120 -3.76 3.80 17.39
CA TRP A 120 -2.33 4.13 17.50
C TRP A 120 -1.44 2.91 17.23
N PHE A 121 -1.86 1.70 17.68
CA PHE A 121 -1.11 0.47 17.46
C PHE A 121 -1.07 0.08 15.98
N SER A 122 -2.22 0.11 15.31
CA SER A 122 -2.28 -0.13 13.86
C SER A 122 -1.45 0.90 13.09
N SER A 123 -1.54 2.19 13.47
CA SER A 123 -0.75 3.26 12.84
C SER A 123 0.75 3.06 13.02
N LEU A 124 1.18 2.59 14.20
CA LEU A 124 2.60 2.29 14.44
C LEU A 124 3.10 1.21 13.50
N ILE A 125 2.32 0.13 13.32
CA ILE A 125 2.69 -0.95 12.40
C ILE A 125 2.71 -0.43 10.94
N TYR A 126 1.73 0.36 10.53
CA TYR A 126 1.71 0.96 9.19
C TYR A 126 2.96 1.80 8.94
N ILE A 127 3.29 2.72 9.85
CA ILE A 127 4.47 3.58 9.72
C ILE A 127 5.75 2.75 9.70
N ALA A 128 5.91 1.81 10.64
CA ALA A 128 7.08 0.94 10.67
C ALA A 128 7.24 0.15 9.37
N MET A 129 6.15 -0.42 8.86
CA MET A 129 6.12 -1.14 7.60
C MET A 129 6.47 -0.24 6.41
N GLY A 130 5.99 1.00 6.37
CA GLY A 130 6.34 1.97 5.32
C GLY A 130 7.82 2.34 5.31
N TRP A 131 8.51 2.31 6.45
CA TRP A 131 9.93 2.63 6.58
C TRP A 131 10.88 1.44 6.50
N VAL A 132 10.40 0.23 6.24
CA VAL A 132 11.25 -0.95 5.97
C VAL A 132 12.25 -0.68 4.83
N CYS A 133 11.92 0.21 3.88
CA CYS A 133 12.81 0.62 2.78
C CYS A 133 14.17 1.18 3.25
N ILE A 134 14.26 1.68 4.48
CA ILE A 134 15.55 2.14 5.07
C ILE A 134 16.59 1.01 5.07
N LEU A 135 16.18 -0.24 5.24
CA LEU A 135 17.10 -1.38 5.24
C LEU A 135 17.83 -1.59 3.90
N ALA A 136 17.29 -1.05 2.81
CA ALA A 136 17.89 -1.12 1.48
C ALA A 136 18.06 0.26 0.83
N ILE A 137 18.08 1.34 1.62
CA ILE A 137 18.05 2.72 1.13
C ILE A 137 19.19 3.05 0.19
N THR A 138 20.42 2.60 0.52
CA THR A 138 21.59 2.82 -0.32
C THR A 138 21.47 2.16 -1.68
N LYS A 139 20.88 0.97 -1.72
CA LYS A 139 20.67 0.22 -2.94
C LYS A 139 19.54 0.81 -3.77
N ILE A 140 18.46 1.23 -3.14
CA ILE A 140 17.37 1.96 -3.81
C ILE A 140 17.88 3.23 -4.47
N LEU A 141 18.71 4.02 -3.74
CA LEU A 141 19.36 5.24 -4.24
C LEU A 141 20.25 5.00 -5.45
N SER A 142 21.00 3.88 -5.48
CA SER A 142 21.88 3.55 -6.61
C SER A 142 21.16 2.93 -7.80
N SER A 143 19.96 2.34 -7.58
CA SER A 143 19.25 1.57 -8.59
C SER A 143 18.16 2.37 -9.33
N MET A 144 17.84 3.59 -8.86
CA MET A 144 16.79 4.40 -9.49
C MET A 144 17.23 5.83 -9.77
N PRO A 145 16.65 6.51 -10.77
CA PRO A 145 16.91 7.93 -11.03
C PRO A 145 16.57 8.80 -9.82
N ARG A 146 17.35 9.87 -9.60
CA ARG A 146 17.13 10.82 -8.48
C ARG A 146 15.67 11.32 -8.40
N ALA A 147 15.05 11.62 -9.54
CA ALA A 147 13.65 12.05 -9.59
C ALA A 147 12.69 10.99 -9.00
N GLY A 148 12.87 9.71 -9.35
CA GLY A 148 12.08 8.61 -8.79
C GLY A 148 12.25 8.47 -7.29
N PHE A 149 13.50 8.57 -6.81
CA PHE A 149 13.77 8.56 -5.37
C PHE A 149 13.12 9.74 -4.63
N MET A 150 13.16 10.95 -5.19
CA MET A 150 12.52 12.12 -4.58
C MET A 150 11.00 11.97 -4.48
N TRP A 151 10.35 11.37 -5.49
CA TRP A 151 8.93 11.05 -5.42
C TRP A 151 8.62 10.00 -4.35
N LEU A 152 9.46 8.97 -4.23
CA LEU A 152 9.33 7.95 -3.19
C LEU A 152 9.45 8.56 -1.78
N LEU A 153 10.45 9.43 -1.59
CA LEU A 153 10.69 10.13 -0.32
C LEU A 153 9.52 11.07 0.03
N ALA A 154 9.07 11.87 -0.94
CA ALA A 154 7.91 12.76 -0.74
C ALA A 154 6.66 11.97 -0.36
N GLY A 155 6.41 10.84 -1.03
CA GLY A 155 5.33 9.92 -0.67
C GLY A 155 5.46 9.38 0.75
N GLY A 156 6.66 8.98 1.16
CA GLY A 156 6.93 8.48 2.52
C GLY A 156 6.70 9.53 3.61
N ILE A 157 7.07 10.79 3.35
CA ILE A 157 6.83 11.91 4.27
C ILE A 157 5.33 12.17 4.43
N ILE A 158 4.60 12.30 3.32
CA ILE A 158 3.14 12.53 3.32
C ILE A 158 2.42 11.36 4.00
N TYR A 159 2.83 10.14 3.71
CA TYR A 159 2.29 8.94 4.35
C TYR A 159 2.49 8.94 5.86
N THR A 160 3.70 9.30 6.33
CA THR A 160 4.03 9.38 7.75
C THR A 160 3.19 10.45 8.45
N ALA A 161 3.06 11.64 7.85
CA ALA A 161 2.20 12.69 8.35
C ALA A 161 0.74 12.22 8.49
N GLY A 162 0.21 11.55 7.45
CA GLY A 162 -1.14 10.95 7.49
C GLY A 162 -1.29 9.90 8.60
N GLY A 163 -0.29 9.04 8.79
CA GLY A 163 -0.28 8.03 9.86
C GLY A 163 -0.28 8.64 11.26
N ILE A 164 0.47 9.74 11.48
CA ILE A 164 0.50 10.47 12.75
C ILE A 164 -0.85 11.14 13.02
N ILE A 165 -1.40 11.86 12.05
CA ILE A 165 -2.72 12.50 12.16
C ILE A 165 -3.79 11.47 12.54
N TYR A 166 -3.78 10.32 11.86
CA TYR A 166 -4.70 9.23 12.15
C TYR A 166 -4.52 8.65 13.56
N ALA A 167 -3.26 8.48 14.03
CA ALA A 167 -2.96 7.98 15.37
C ALA A 167 -3.42 8.93 16.48
N MET A 168 -3.25 10.24 16.24
CA MET A 168 -3.64 11.31 17.20
C MET A 168 -5.14 11.60 17.18
N LYS A 169 -5.92 11.01 16.29
CA LYS A 169 -7.36 11.27 16.09
C LYS A 169 -7.69 12.74 15.76
N LEU A 170 -6.76 13.44 15.13
CA LEU A 170 -6.96 14.82 14.64
C LEU A 170 -7.80 14.83 13.37
#